data_90989b56a0bfc48c75f180d9f8c83af8
#
_entry.id   90989b56a0bfc48c75f180d9f8c83af8
#
_cell.length_a   1.000
_cell.length_b   1.000
_cell.length_c   1.000
_cell.angle_alpha   90.00
_cell.angle_beta   90.00
_cell.angle_gamma   90.00
#
_symmetry.space_group_name_H-M   'P 1'
#
loop_
_entity.id
_entity.type
_entity.pdbx_description
1 polymer ?
#
loop_
_entity_poly.entity_id
_entity_poly.type
_entity_poly.pdbx_seq_one_letter_code
_entity_poly.pdbx_strand_id
1 'polypeptide(L)'
;FEACHEHQQVFSFLPLRSYGLRFIIQGDFILPSSREEIDADSAWNQWLLSEIPNVYLKTVEVLKKASCFKNNQGKATSVFMSFVPLEGEVQGFFYSLPRMLLSCLRSSQCLPIEDKDDHWALPCTVLGGWDESSRILLPDNLLHLLLGLHYLHRDVVISRTLAAELGIQFYGLKVLIDFMECLCTRNNILTELGPGWIRSWLIALHDCFVNESQNRLHFFQRKTEVEDLKRVKQLPFIPLSNGNYTSITESPIWLPCVDRTSSNEITTLLESFPLLYSELRTVHPSLVNPSGSSTESHLMQAENTSMVCLMLEELGVGQISGHQVVQAHILPVMFSNDIL
;
A
#
# COMPACT_ATOMS: atom_id res chain seq x y z
N PHE A 1 -27.90 9.64 -12.14
CA PHE A 1 -27.42 8.94 -13.34
C PHE A 1 -26.96 7.57 -12.92
N GLU A 2 -27.60 6.53 -13.40
CA GLU A 2 -27.09 5.16 -13.31
C GLU A 2 -26.34 4.82 -14.58
N ALA A 3 -25.16 4.20 -14.46
CA ALA A 3 -24.39 3.77 -15.61
C ALA A 3 -25.06 2.55 -16.24
N CYS A 4 -25.36 2.62 -17.55
CA CYS A 4 -25.83 1.46 -18.29
C CYS A 4 -24.62 0.64 -18.74
N HIS A 5 -24.47 -0.57 -18.20
CA HIS A 5 -23.36 -1.47 -18.51
C HIS A 5 -23.67 -2.49 -19.62
N GLU A 6 -24.77 -2.33 -20.32
CA GLU A 6 -25.11 -3.18 -21.45
C GLU A 6 -24.12 -2.98 -22.61
N HIS A 7 -23.86 -4.04 -23.36
CA HIS A 7 -23.01 -3.97 -24.53
C HIS A 7 -23.69 -3.15 -25.61
N GLN A 8 -22.98 -2.17 -26.13
CA GLN A 8 -23.45 -1.23 -27.14
C GLN A 8 -23.05 -1.69 -28.54
N GLN A 9 -23.80 -1.25 -29.54
CA GLN A 9 -23.44 -1.44 -30.94
C GLN A 9 -22.47 -0.36 -31.41
N VAL A 10 -21.67 -0.70 -32.41
CA VAL A 10 -20.87 0.25 -33.15
C VAL A 10 -21.69 0.73 -34.38
N PHE A 11 -21.49 1.96 -34.76
CA PHE A 11 -22.24 2.59 -35.86
C PHE A 11 -21.29 3.05 -36.97
N SER A 12 -21.66 2.74 -38.20
CA SER A 12 -21.15 3.38 -39.40
C SER A 12 -22.40 3.85 -40.20
N PHE A 13 -22.94 5.02 -39.84
CA PHE A 13 -24.28 5.53 -40.15
C PHE A 13 -25.42 4.62 -39.64
N LEU A 14 -25.37 3.34 -39.95
CA LEU A 14 -26.29 2.31 -39.48
C LEU A 14 -25.62 1.48 -38.36
N PRO A 15 -26.41 0.87 -37.48
CA PRO A 15 -25.89 -0.01 -36.47
C PRO A 15 -25.21 -1.23 -37.07
N LEU A 16 -24.05 -1.56 -36.57
CA LEU A 16 -23.32 -2.79 -36.82
C LEU A 16 -23.51 -3.76 -35.64
N ARG A 17 -22.78 -4.88 -35.68
CA ARG A 17 -22.78 -5.82 -34.56
C ARG A 17 -22.20 -5.20 -33.28
N SER A 18 -22.46 -5.81 -32.14
CA SER A 18 -21.77 -5.53 -30.89
C SER A 18 -20.40 -6.20 -30.88
N TYR A 19 -19.38 -5.48 -30.43
CA TYR A 19 -18.00 -5.95 -30.26
C TYR A 19 -17.62 -6.16 -28.78
N GLY A 20 -18.58 -6.00 -27.85
CA GLY A 20 -18.34 -6.13 -26.40
C GLY A 20 -18.08 -4.81 -25.69
N LEU A 21 -18.16 -3.68 -26.41
CA LEU A 21 -17.99 -2.36 -25.81
C LEU A 21 -19.24 -1.94 -25.02
N ARG A 22 -19.03 -1.25 -23.89
CA ARG A 22 -20.11 -0.68 -23.06
C ARG A 22 -20.44 0.76 -23.40
N PHE A 23 -19.79 1.30 -24.42
CA PHE A 23 -20.04 2.66 -24.96
C PHE A 23 -20.17 2.61 -26.48
N ILE A 24 -20.86 3.59 -27.01
CA ILE A 24 -21.14 3.68 -28.44
C ILE A 24 -19.91 4.27 -29.16
N ILE A 25 -19.49 3.62 -30.22
CA ILE A 25 -18.54 4.19 -31.20
C ILE A 25 -19.31 4.44 -32.49
N GLN A 26 -19.23 5.66 -32.98
CA GLN A 26 -19.72 6.03 -34.32
C GLN A 26 -18.55 6.59 -35.12
N GLY A 27 -18.35 6.06 -36.31
CA GLY A 27 -17.30 6.52 -37.23
C GLY A 27 -17.59 6.13 -38.67
N ASP A 28 -16.92 6.76 -39.61
CA ASP A 28 -17.05 6.50 -41.06
C ASP A 28 -16.20 5.25 -41.42
N PHE A 29 -16.54 4.10 -40.81
CA PHE A 29 -15.83 2.85 -41.09
C PHE A 29 -16.12 2.34 -42.50
N ILE A 30 -15.10 1.92 -43.20
CA ILE A 30 -15.19 1.18 -44.45
C ILE A 30 -15.65 -0.23 -44.13
N LEU A 31 -16.72 -0.65 -44.80
CA LEU A 31 -17.34 -1.96 -44.60
C LEU A 31 -17.19 -2.81 -45.87
N PRO A 32 -17.00 -4.12 -45.77
CA PRO A 32 -17.10 -5.01 -46.90
C PRO A 32 -18.54 -5.07 -47.44
N SER A 33 -18.74 -5.67 -48.58
CA SER A 33 -20.05 -5.75 -49.27
C SER A 33 -21.11 -6.44 -48.41
N SER A 34 -20.75 -7.33 -47.51
CA SER A 34 -21.66 -7.99 -46.57
C SER A 34 -22.22 -7.04 -45.50
N ARG A 35 -21.50 -5.94 -45.17
CA ARG A 35 -21.79 -4.99 -44.10
C ARG A 35 -21.91 -5.61 -42.70
N GLU A 36 -21.44 -6.81 -42.49
CA GLU A 36 -21.52 -7.52 -41.21
C GLU A 36 -20.42 -7.12 -40.22
N GLU A 37 -19.25 -6.75 -40.75
CA GLU A 37 -18.07 -6.43 -39.96
C GLU A 37 -17.35 -5.20 -40.50
N ILE A 38 -16.44 -4.65 -39.71
CA ILE A 38 -15.54 -3.58 -40.15
C ILE A 38 -14.36 -4.23 -40.91
N ASP A 39 -14.00 -3.66 -42.06
CA ASP A 39 -12.85 -4.11 -42.84
C ASP A 39 -11.55 -3.86 -42.07
N ALA A 40 -10.96 -4.93 -41.54
CA ALA A 40 -9.75 -4.87 -40.73
C ALA A 40 -8.49 -4.53 -41.56
N ASP A 41 -8.47 -4.80 -42.85
CA ASP A 41 -7.33 -4.55 -43.75
C ASP A 41 -7.28 -3.10 -44.25
N SER A 42 -8.37 -2.34 -44.04
CA SER A 42 -8.44 -0.93 -44.42
C SER A 42 -7.52 -0.07 -43.56
N ALA A 43 -6.54 0.60 -44.20
CA ALA A 43 -5.65 1.56 -43.52
C ALA A 43 -6.42 2.71 -42.87
N TRP A 44 -7.55 3.12 -43.45
CA TRP A 44 -8.44 4.13 -42.88
C TRP A 44 -9.06 3.65 -41.56
N ASN A 45 -9.57 2.43 -41.54
CA ASN A 45 -10.17 1.88 -40.32
C ASN A 45 -9.12 1.65 -39.22
N GLN A 46 -7.90 1.23 -39.57
CA GLN A 46 -6.79 1.12 -38.62
C GLN A 46 -6.40 2.49 -38.05
N TRP A 47 -6.41 3.52 -38.86
CA TRP A 47 -6.19 4.90 -38.39
C TRP A 47 -7.31 5.35 -37.43
N LEU A 48 -8.58 5.12 -37.78
CA LEU A 48 -9.71 5.42 -36.89
C LEU A 48 -9.56 4.70 -35.54
N LEU A 49 -9.20 3.41 -35.56
CA LEU A 49 -8.96 2.63 -34.33
C LEU A 49 -7.87 3.27 -33.48
N SER A 50 -6.79 3.74 -34.10
CA SER A 50 -5.68 4.39 -33.38
C SER A 50 -6.04 5.71 -32.74
N GLU A 51 -7.06 6.41 -33.25
CA GLU A 51 -7.53 7.68 -32.72
C GLU A 51 -8.55 7.55 -31.58
N ILE A 52 -9.20 6.40 -31.43
CA ILE A 52 -10.20 6.18 -30.38
C ILE A 52 -9.64 6.45 -28.96
N PRO A 53 -8.44 6.01 -28.57
CA PRO A 53 -7.89 6.31 -27.26
C PRO A 53 -7.73 7.81 -27.00
N ASN A 54 -7.35 8.59 -28.01
CA ASN A 54 -7.23 10.04 -27.89
C ASN A 54 -8.60 10.71 -27.64
N VAL A 55 -9.64 10.24 -28.35
CA VAL A 55 -11.01 10.71 -28.14
C VAL A 55 -11.52 10.31 -26.76
N TYR A 56 -11.20 9.08 -26.33
CA TYR A 56 -11.58 8.58 -24.99
C TYR A 56 -10.96 9.42 -23.88
N LEU A 57 -9.70 9.81 -24.00
CA LEU A 57 -9.06 10.72 -23.02
C LEU A 57 -9.71 12.11 -23.00
N LYS A 58 -10.18 12.62 -24.14
CA LYS A 58 -10.91 13.90 -24.17
C LYS A 58 -12.22 13.84 -23.37
N THR A 59 -12.84 12.66 -23.24
CA THR A 59 -14.02 12.51 -22.37
C THR A 59 -13.66 12.71 -20.89
N VAL A 60 -12.47 12.37 -20.44
CA VAL A 60 -12.00 12.69 -19.08
C VAL A 60 -12.01 14.19 -18.85
N GLU A 61 -11.49 14.97 -19.81
CA GLU A 61 -11.46 16.42 -19.71
C GLU A 61 -12.87 17.05 -19.75
N VAL A 62 -13.78 16.44 -20.49
CA VAL A 62 -15.20 16.87 -20.50
C VAL A 62 -15.85 16.56 -19.16
N LEU A 63 -15.60 15.38 -18.58
CA LEU A 63 -16.11 14.98 -17.26
C LEU A 63 -15.60 15.90 -16.15
N LYS A 64 -14.33 16.26 -16.17
CA LYS A 64 -13.74 17.21 -15.22
C LYS A 64 -14.45 18.57 -15.22
N LYS A 65 -14.93 19.01 -16.38
CA LYS A 65 -15.56 20.32 -16.57
C LYS A 65 -17.09 20.29 -16.46
N ALA A 66 -17.70 19.11 -16.47
CA ALA A 66 -19.15 18.97 -16.48
C ALA A 66 -19.75 19.43 -15.14
N SER A 67 -20.71 20.36 -15.20
CA SER A 67 -21.33 20.96 -14.02
C SER A 67 -22.04 19.94 -13.12
N CYS A 68 -22.56 18.85 -13.69
CA CYS A 68 -23.20 17.75 -12.94
C CYS A 68 -22.22 16.92 -12.10
N PHE A 69 -20.92 17.00 -12.39
CA PHE A 69 -19.88 16.25 -11.68
C PHE A 69 -18.93 17.16 -10.88
N LYS A 70 -19.08 18.49 -10.98
CA LYS A 70 -18.17 19.45 -10.34
C LYS A 70 -17.99 19.22 -8.84
N ASN A 71 -19.02 18.72 -8.15
CA ASN A 71 -18.99 18.42 -6.72
C ASN A 71 -18.91 16.91 -6.44
N ASN A 72 -18.68 16.07 -7.44
CA ASN A 72 -18.68 14.61 -7.34
C ASN A 72 -17.63 13.98 -8.26
N GLN A 73 -16.44 14.53 -8.30
CA GLN A 73 -15.35 14.06 -9.18
C GLN A 73 -15.01 12.58 -8.99
N GLY A 74 -15.00 12.09 -7.75
CA GLY A 74 -14.77 10.68 -7.44
C GLY A 74 -15.81 9.77 -8.05
N LYS A 75 -17.11 10.10 -7.94
CA LYS A 75 -18.20 9.32 -8.56
C LYS A 75 -18.15 9.40 -10.09
N ALA A 76 -17.86 10.56 -10.65
CA ALA A 76 -17.70 10.72 -12.09
C ALA A 76 -16.58 9.83 -12.63
N THR A 77 -15.44 9.82 -11.93
CA THR A 77 -14.31 8.95 -12.26
C THR A 77 -14.67 7.49 -12.15
N SER A 78 -15.41 7.07 -11.11
CA SER A 78 -15.89 5.70 -10.95
C SER A 78 -16.75 5.26 -12.13
N VAL A 79 -17.69 6.11 -12.54
CA VAL A 79 -18.54 5.86 -13.72
C VAL A 79 -17.69 5.75 -14.98
N PHE A 80 -16.78 6.70 -15.22
CA PHE A 80 -15.89 6.66 -16.39
C PHE A 80 -15.04 5.39 -16.41
N MET A 81 -14.43 5.03 -15.29
CA MET A 81 -13.58 3.84 -15.18
C MET A 81 -14.36 2.54 -15.36
N SER A 82 -15.65 2.51 -15.04
CA SER A 82 -16.50 1.32 -15.26
C SER A 82 -16.75 1.00 -16.74
N PHE A 83 -16.53 1.96 -17.63
CA PHE A 83 -16.62 1.77 -19.08
C PHE A 83 -15.30 1.36 -19.73
N VAL A 84 -14.18 1.40 -19.02
CA VAL A 84 -12.88 0.94 -19.56
C VAL A 84 -12.95 -0.58 -19.77
N PRO A 85 -12.82 -1.07 -21.03
CA PRO A 85 -12.86 -2.49 -21.28
C PRO A 85 -11.55 -3.15 -20.88
N LEU A 86 -11.62 -4.37 -20.36
CA LEU A 86 -10.47 -5.21 -20.07
C LEU A 86 -10.15 -6.16 -21.24
N GLU A 87 -8.93 -6.72 -21.24
CA GLU A 87 -8.54 -7.72 -22.22
C GLU A 87 -9.52 -8.92 -22.17
N GLY A 88 -9.96 -9.37 -23.35
CA GLY A 88 -10.93 -10.45 -23.52
C GLY A 88 -12.40 -10.02 -23.51
N GLU A 89 -12.75 -8.82 -23.06
CA GLU A 89 -14.12 -8.31 -23.11
C GLU A 89 -14.52 -7.84 -24.53
N VAL A 90 -13.54 -7.44 -25.33
CA VAL A 90 -13.75 -6.87 -26.67
C VAL A 90 -13.22 -7.81 -27.73
N GLN A 91 -13.97 -7.97 -28.83
CA GLN A 91 -13.70 -8.94 -29.87
C GLN A 91 -13.58 -8.29 -31.26
N GLY A 92 -13.11 -9.08 -32.25
CA GLY A 92 -13.06 -8.70 -33.68
C GLY A 92 -12.14 -7.50 -33.91
N PHE A 93 -12.57 -6.56 -34.73
CA PHE A 93 -11.79 -5.38 -35.13
C PHE A 93 -11.25 -4.58 -33.94
N PHE A 94 -11.97 -4.49 -32.83
CA PHE A 94 -11.59 -3.73 -31.64
C PHE A 94 -10.81 -4.54 -30.60
N TYR A 95 -10.34 -5.75 -30.91
CA TYR A 95 -9.65 -6.62 -29.97
C TYR A 95 -8.45 -5.94 -29.26
N SER A 96 -7.72 -5.08 -29.96
CA SER A 96 -6.56 -4.37 -29.40
C SER A 96 -6.91 -3.11 -28.60
N LEU A 97 -8.14 -2.63 -28.70
CA LEU A 97 -8.57 -1.34 -28.10
C LEU A 97 -8.41 -1.30 -26.56
N PRO A 98 -8.72 -2.35 -25.78
CA PRO A 98 -8.51 -2.32 -24.32
C PRO A 98 -7.07 -1.99 -23.96
N ARG A 99 -6.09 -2.66 -24.59
CA ARG A 99 -4.66 -2.41 -24.36
C ARG A 99 -4.24 -0.98 -24.72
N MET A 100 -4.77 -0.46 -25.81
CA MET A 100 -4.49 0.91 -26.26
C MET A 100 -5.06 1.93 -25.27
N LEU A 101 -6.29 1.75 -24.78
CA LEU A 101 -6.94 2.60 -23.78
C LEU A 101 -6.17 2.59 -22.46
N LEU A 102 -5.82 1.40 -21.97
CA LEU A 102 -5.05 1.26 -20.74
C LEU A 102 -3.68 1.95 -20.84
N SER A 103 -2.99 1.81 -21.97
CA SER A 103 -1.72 2.49 -22.20
C SER A 103 -1.84 4.01 -22.13
N CYS A 104 -2.88 4.57 -22.76
CA CYS A 104 -3.14 6.00 -22.70
C CYS A 104 -3.55 6.48 -21.30
N LEU A 105 -4.39 5.73 -20.60
CA LEU A 105 -4.81 6.08 -19.23
C LEU A 105 -3.65 6.04 -18.23
N ARG A 106 -2.73 5.06 -18.34
CA ARG A 106 -1.52 4.99 -17.50
C ARG A 106 -0.64 6.23 -17.58
N SER A 107 -0.58 6.86 -18.75
CA SER A 107 0.21 8.06 -19.02
C SER A 107 -0.54 9.38 -18.83
N SER A 108 -1.79 9.33 -18.36
CA SER A 108 -2.67 10.49 -18.25
C SER A 108 -3.07 10.76 -16.80
N GLN A 109 -3.17 12.04 -16.44
CA GLN A 109 -3.69 12.47 -15.14
C GLN A 109 -5.22 12.31 -15.12
N CYS A 110 -5.69 11.07 -14.89
CA CYS A 110 -7.10 10.69 -14.98
C CYS A 110 -7.75 10.30 -13.65
N LEU A 111 -7.01 10.36 -12.55
CA LEU A 111 -7.51 10.01 -11.21
C LEU A 111 -7.47 11.23 -10.28
N PRO A 112 -8.61 11.60 -9.63
CA PRO A 112 -8.63 12.68 -8.66
C PRO A 112 -7.97 12.24 -7.35
N ILE A 113 -7.27 13.17 -6.69
CA ILE A 113 -6.65 12.94 -5.38
C ILE A 113 -7.48 13.57 -4.27
N GLU A 114 -7.31 13.05 -3.03
CA GLU A 114 -8.16 13.42 -1.88
C GLU A 114 -7.97 14.87 -1.39
N ASP A 115 -6.79 15.45 -1.54
CA ASP A 115 -6.41 16.64 -0.77
C ASP A 115 -6.71 17.99 -1.39
N LYS A 116 -7.04 18.04 -2.65
CA LYS A 116 -7.19 19.32 -3.36
C LYS A 116 -8.26 19.21 -4.42
N ASP A 117 -9.22 20.09 -4.34
CA ASP A 117 -10.17 20.31 -5.42
C ASP A 117 -9.43 20.53 -6.76
N ASP A 118 -9.86 19.84 -7.80
CA ASP A 118 -9.33 19.91 -9.17
C ASP A 118 -7.88 19.39 -9.38
N HIS A 119 -7.30 18.62 -8.44
CA HIS A 119 -6.01 17.97 -8.67
C HIS A 119 -6.19 16.52 -9.12
N TRP A 120 -5.51 16.21 -10.24
CA TRP A 120 -5.55 14.90 -10.87
C TRP A 120 -4.15 14.34 -11.00
N ALA A 121 -4.02 13.03 -10.81
CA ALA A 121 -2.74 12.34 -10.78
C ALA A 121 -2.70 11.19 -11.81
N LEU A 122 -1.47 10.74 -12.08
CA LEU A 122 -1.23 9.52 -12.85
C LEU A 122 -1.63 8.30 -12.04
N PRO A 123 -2.18 7.24 -12.65
CA PRO A 123 -2.58 6.03 -11.91
C PRO A 123 -1.46 5.42 -11.05
N CYS A 124 -0.23 5.40 -11.54
CA CYS A 124 0.90 4.83 -10.79
C CYS A 124 1.35 5.69 -9.59
N THR A 125 0.85 6.92 -9.45
CA THR A 125 1.18 7.83 -8.35
C THR A 125 0.07 7.98 -7.33
N VAL A 126 -0.94 7.11 -7.36
CA VAL A 126 -2.05 7.15 -6.39
C VAL A 126 -2.09 5.90 -5.51
N LEU A 127 -2.51 6.10 -4.28
CA LEU A 127 -2.71 5.07 -3.26
C LEU A 127 -4.20 4.91 -3.00
N GLY A 128 -4.75 3.75 -3.37
CA GLY A 128 -6.14 3.35 -3.07
C GLY A 128 -6.25 2.48 -1.83
N GLY A 129 -7.48 2.19 -1.41
CA GLY A 129 -7.77 1.26 -0.31
C GLY A 129 -7.32 1.75 1.07
N TRP A 130 -7.14 3.04 1.24
CA TRP A 130 -6.76 3.69 2.49
C TRP A 130 -8.00 4.06 3.32
N ASP A 131 -7.78 4.27 4.61
CA ASP A 131 -8.74 4.82 5.57
C ASP A 131 -8.10 5.96 6.37
N GLU A 132 -8.86 6.58 7.27
CA GLU A 132 -8.33 7.68 8.10
C GLU A 132 -7.17 7.23 9.00
N SER A 133 -7.16 5.99 9.46
CA SER A 133 -6.08 5.46 10.30
C SER A 133 -4.78 5.34 9.52
N SER A 134 -4.85 4.80 8.30
CA SER A 134 -3.70 4.71 7.39
C SER A 134 -3.19 6.09 6.97
N ARG A 135 -4.08 7.07 6.80
CA ARG A 135 -3.71 8.45 6.45
C ARG A 135 -3.04 9.19 7.61
N ILE A 136 -3.47 8.93 8.86
CA ILE A 136 -2.77 9.44 10.06
C ILE A 136 -1.38 8.83 10.17
N LEU A 137 -1.24 7.53 9.89
CA LEU A 137 0.03 6.82 9.94
C LEU A 137 1.00 7.28 8.84
N LEU A 138 0.50 7.48 7.62
CA LEU A 138 1.27 7.93 6.46
C LEU A 138 0.77 9.32 6.02
N PRO A 139 1.20 10.41 6.68
CA PRO A 139 0.74 11.76 6.34
C PRO A 139 1.02 12.12 4.88
N ASP A 140 0.11 12.86 4.25
CA ASP A 140 0.14 13.20 2.82
C ASP A 140 1.48 13.76 2.34
N ASN A 141 2.05 14.68 3.14
CA ASN A 141 3.34 15.29 2.84
C ASN A 141 4.49 14.27 2.84
N LEU A 142 4.49 13.33 3.80
CA LEU A 142 5.50 12.27 3.87
C LEU A 142 5.28 11.19 2.82
N LEU A 143 4.03 10.80 2.58
CA LEU A 143 3.67 9.83 1.54
C LEU A 143 4.15 10.31 0.17
N HIS A 144 3.89 11.58 -0.15
CA HIS A 144 4.37 12.17 -1.40
C HIS A 144 5.89 12.35 -1.43
N LEU A 145 6.51 12.82 -0.35
CA LEU A 145 7.95 13.04 -0.27
C LEU A 145 8.77 11.75 -0.41
N LEU A 146 8.29 10.65 0.19
CA LEU A 146 9.03 9.39 0.28
C LEU A 146 8.72 8.45 -0.88
N LEU A 147 7.46 8.32 -1.26
CA LEU A 147 7.02 7.36 -2.28
C LEU A 147 6.50 8.01 -3.56
N GLY A 148 6.34 9.34 -3.60
CA GLY A 148 5.73 10.04 -4.75
C GLY A 148 4.24 9.73 -4.92
N LEU A 149 3.56 9.25 -3.87
CA LEU A 149 2.17 8.85 -3.90
C LEU A 149 1.25 9.92 -3.34
N HIS A 150 0.03 9.94 -3.85
CA HIS A 150 -1.10 10.73 -3.36
C HIS A 150 -2.27 9.81 -3.01
N TYR A 151 -3.08 10.17 -2.04
CA TYR A 151 -4.29 9.42 -1.74
C TYR A 151 -5.31 9.58 -2.87
N LEU A 152 -5.79 8.43 -3.39
CA LEU A 152 -6.90 8.41 -4.34
C LEU A 152 -8.16 8.94 -3.64
N HIS A 153 -8.93 9.79 -4.33
CA HIS A 153 -10.17 10.33 -3.78
C HIS A 153 -11.08 9.19 -3.28
N ARG A 154 -11.61 9.31 -2.06
CA ARG A 154 -12.37 8.25 -1.35
C ARG A 154 -13.59 7.73 -2.09
N ASP A 155 -14.24 8.58 -2.88
CA ASP A 155 -15.43 8.21 -3.64
C ASP A 155 -15.10 7.48 -4.96
N VAL A 156 -13.83 7.28 -5.28
CA VAL A 156 -13.43 6.55 -6.49
C VAL A 156 -13.49 5.05 -6.24
N VAL A 157 -14.39 4.39 -6.94
CA VAL A 157 -14.53 2.94 -6.93
C VAL A 157 -14.03 2.37 -8.25
N ILE A 158 -12.98 1.57 -8.21
CA ILE A 158 -12.37 0.90 -9.36
C ILE A 158 -12.24 -0.59 -9.05
N SER A 159 -12.52 -1.45 -10.04
CA SER A 159 -12.32 -2.89 -9.88
C SER A 159 -10.84 -3.21 -9.63
N ARG A 160 -10.55 -4.22 -8.81
CA ARG A 160 -9.17 -4.62 -8.52
C ARG A 160 -8.38 -4.97 -9.78
N THR A 161 -9.03 -5.59 -10.76
CA THR A 161 -8.42 -5.95 -12.04
C THR A 161 -7.99 -4.70 -12.82
N LEU A 162 -8.91 -3.74 -12.99
CA LEU A 162 -8.59 -2.49 -13.68
C LEU A 162 -7.53 -1.68 -12.94
N ALA A 163 -7.60 -1.62 -11.61
CA ALA A 163 -6.62 -0.92 -10.80
C ALA A 163 -5.21 -1.51 -10.95
N ALA A 164 -5.09 -2.83 -10.96
CA ALA A 164 -3.83 -3.53 -11.21
C ALA A 164 -3.29 -3.22 -12.62
N GLU A 165 -4.16 -3.27 -13.64
CA GLU A 165 -3.80 -2.92 -15.02
C GLU A 165 -3.36 -1.45 -15.16
N LEU A 166 -3.95 -0.53 -14.42
CA LEU A 166 -3.56 0.87 -14.41
C LEU A 166 -2.28 1.13 -13.59
N GLY A 167 -1.87 0.20 -12.75
CA GLY A 167 -0.72 0.35 -11.85
C GLY A 167 -1.01 1.16 -10.58
N ILE A 168 -2.29 1.22 -10.16
CA ILE A 168 -2.70 1.86 -8.91
C ILE A 168 -2.15 1.03 -7.75
N GLN A 169 -1.49 1.69 -6.80
CA GLN A 169 -1.03 1.04 -5.59
C GLN A 169 -2.13 1.02 -4.54
N PHE A 170 -2.17 -0.05 -3.73
CA PHE A 170 -3.11 -0.16 -2.62
C PHE A 170 -2.37 -0.16 -1.29
N TYR A 171 -3.01 0.47 -0.29
CA TYR A 171 -2.52 0.40 1.08
C TYR A 171 -2.41 -1.06 1.53
N GLY A 172 -1.28 -1.40 2.10
CA GLY A 172 -0.97 -2.76 2.55
C GLY A 172 0.51 -2.94 2.85
N LEU A 173 0.90 -4.19 3.04
CA LEU A 173 2.22 -4.60 3.51
C LEU A 173 3.36 -3.96 2.69
N LYS A 174 3.28 -4.04 1.37
CA LYS A 174 4.32 -3.49 0.49
C LYS A 174 4.54 -1.99 0.71
N VAL A 175 3.46 -1.21 0.76
CA VAL A 175 3.54 0.25 0.93
C VAL A 175 4.11 0.61 2.30
N LEU A 176 3.73 -0.12 3.35
CA LEU A 176 4.26 0.08 4.71
C LEU A 176 5.77 -0.19 4.76
N ILE A 177 6.24 -1.24 4.10
CA ILE A 177 7.67 -1.59 4.05
C ILE A 177 8.45 -0.58 3.22
N ASP A 178 7.98 -0.27 2.00
CA ASP A 178 8.65 0.69 1.11
C ASP A 178 8.74 2.08 1.79
N PHE A 179 7.71 2.49 2.53
CA PHE A 179 7.71 3.74 3.30
C PHE A 179 8.77 3.71 4.41
N MET A 180 8.85 2.64 5.19
CA MET A 180 9.86 2.49 6.25
C MET A 180 11.28 2.44 5.68
N GLU A 181 11.51 1.77 4.57
CA GLU A 181 12.81 1.76 3.89
C GLU A 181 13.26 3.18 3.53
N CYS A 182 12.36 3.96 2.95
CA CYS A 182 12.64 5.36 2.62
C CYS A 182 12.88 6.22 3.87
N LEU A 183 12.16 5.98 4.97
CA LEU A 183 12.40 6.65 6.25
C LEU A 183 13.79 6.34 6.82
N CYS A 184 14.19 5.07 6.81
CA CYS A 184 15.50 4.64 7.33
C CYS A 184 16.67 5.21 6.53
N THR A 185 16.49 5.54 5.26
CA THR A 185 17.54 6.23 4.47
C THR A 185 17.66 7.71 4.80
N ARG A 186 16.70 8.29 5.51
CA ARG A 186 16.63 9.72 5.87
C ARG A 186 16.63 9.85 7.40
N ASN A 187 17.80 9.69 8.01
CA ASN A 187 18.01 9.51 9.45
C ASN A 187 17.29 10.50 10.39
N ASN A 188 16.94 11.70 9.95
CA ASN A 188 16.32 12.70 10.83
C ASN A 188 14.80 12.52 10.97
N ILE A 189 14.10 12.08 9.91
CA ILE A 189 12.63 12.02 9.91
C ILE A 189 12.13 10.93 10.86
N LEU A 190 12.78 9.76 10.88
CA LEU A 190 12.41 8.66 11.76
C LEU A 190 12.55 9.03 13.24
N THR A 191 13.59 9.79 13.57
CA THR A 191 13.81 10.30 14.94
C THR A 191 12.76 11.32 15.35
N GLU A 192 12.33 12.17 14.42
CA GLU A 192 11.27 13.18 14.67
C GLU A 192 9.89 12.54 14.89
N LEU A 193 9.59 11.48 14.15
CA LEU A 193 8.35 10.71 14.33
C LEU A 193 8.31 9.98 15.68
N GLY A 194 9.44 9.49 16.12
CA GLY A 194 9.65 8.88 17.43
C GLY A 194 9.03 7.49 17.62
N PRO A 195 9.26 6.89 18.81
CA PRO A 195 8.83 5.52 19.09
C PRO A 195 7.32 5.29 19.05
N GLY A 196 6.52 6.30 19.35
CA GLY A 196 5.05 6.21 19.31
C GLY A 196 4.52 5.95 17.90
N TRP A 197 5.09 6.61 16.91
CA TRP A 197 4.75 6.38 15.51
C TRP A 197 5.17 4.97 15.06
N ILE A 198 6.36 4.52 15.46
CA ILE A 198 6.85 3.17 15.14
C ILE A 198 5.92 2.11 15.73
N ARG A 199 5.41 2.33 16.95
CA ARG A 199 4.40 1.45 17.57
C ARG A 199 3.16 1.35 16.68
N SER A 200 2.61 2.46 16.19
CA SER A 200 1.46 2.46 15.30
C SER A 200 1.75 1.77 13.98
N TRP A 201 2.96 1.95 13.44
CA TRP A 201 3.41 1.27 12.24
C TRP A 201 3.52 -0.26 12.44
N LEU A 202 4.05 -0.72 13.59
CA LEU A 202 4.11 -2.16 13.91
C LEU A 202 2.72 -2.80 14.04
N ILE A 203 1.74 -2.08 14.61
CA ILE A 203 0.35 -2.52 14.68
C ILE A 203 -0.23 -2.67 13.26
N ALA A 204 -0.08 -1.64 12.43
CA ALA A 204 -0.56 -1.66 11.05
C ALA A 204 0.12 -2.78 10.22
N LEU A 205 1.41 -3.01 10.45
CA LEU A 205 2.15 -4.09 9.81
C LEU A 205 1.59 -5.47 10.21
N HIS A 206 1.36 -5.68 11.51
CA HIS A 206 0.75 -6.91 12.04
C HIS A 206 -0.63 -7.15 11.42
N ASP A 207 -1.48 -6.13 11.39
CA ASP A 207 -2.84 -6.25 10.82
C ASP A 207 -2.80 -6.60 9.32
N CYS A 208 -1.87 -6.03 8.57
CA CYS A 208 -1.67 -6.39 7.18
C CYS A 208 -1.24 -7.86 7.04
N PHE A 209 -0.32 -8.35 7.86
CA PHE A 209 0.10 -9.76 7.84
C PHE A 209 -1.06 -10.71 8.18
N VAL A 210 -1.85 -10.40 9.20
CA VAL A 210 -3.00 -11.24 9.60
C VAL A 210 -4.07 -11.27 8.50
N ASN A 211 -4.43 -10.11 7.94
CA ASN A 211 -5.43 -10.00 6.89
C ASN A 211 -5.00 -10.72 5.62
N GLU A 212 -3.73 -10.61 5.24
CA GLU A 212 -3.20 -11.34 4.11
C GLU A 212 -3.18 -12.86 4.36
N SER A 213 -2.85 -13.30 5.56
CA SER A 213 -2.85 -14.73 5.94
C SER A 213 -4.24 -15.35 5.92
N GLN A 214 -5.29 -14.60 6.31
CA GLN A 214 -6.68 -15.07 6.31
C GLN A 214 -7.28 -15.18 4.90
N ASN A 215 -6.84 -14.34 3.95
CA ASN A 215 -7.33 -14.33 2.57
C ASN A 215 -6.68 -15.38 1.67
N ARG A 216 -5.85 -16.30 2.20
CA ARG A 216 -4.96 -17.16 1.40
C ARG A 216 -5.45 -18.57 1.21
N LEU A 217 -5.78 -18.84 -0.05
CA LEU A 217 -5.89 -20.19 -0.63
C LEU A 217 -4.67 -20.59 -1.52
N HIS A 218 -3.59 -19.80 -1.63
CA HIS A 218 -2.54 -20.05 -2.61
C HIS A 218 -1.10 -20.13 -2.07
N PHE A 219 -0.43 -21.22 -2.44
CA PHE A 219 0.95 -21.63 -2.08
C PHE A 219 2.06 -20.63 -2.51
N PHE A 220 1.81 -19.79 -3.51
CA PHE A 220 2.79 -18.85 -4.05
C PHE A 220 3.03 -17.61 -3.18
N GLN A 221 2.09 -17.24 -2.32
CA GLN A 221 2.19 -16.05 -1.47
C GLN A 221 3.13 -16.20 -0.27
N ARG A 222 3.36 -17.44 0.23
CA ARG A 222 4.30 -17.68 1.35
C ARG A 222 5.74 -17.26 1.03
N LYS A 223 6.16 -17.32 -0.24
CA LYS A 223 7.53 -16.94 -0.63
C LYS A 223 7.73 -15.42 -0.54
N THR A 224 6.72 -14.65 -0.92
CA THR A 224 6.73 -13.18 -0.86
C THR A 224 6.77 -12.68 0.59
N GLU A 225 6.01 -13.31 1.51
CA GLU A 225 6.01 -12.96 2.94
C GLU A 225 7.37 -13.17 3.60
N VAL A 226 8.03 -14.28 3.28
CA VAL A 226 9.37 -14.55 3.81
C VAL A 226 10.36 -13.51 3.30
N GLU A 227 10.18 -13.02 2.08
CA GLU A 227 11.02 -11.99 1.48
C GLU A 227 10.75 -10.61 2.12
N ASP A 228 9.49 -10.25 2.31
CA ASP A 228 9.07 -9.00 2.95
C ASP A 228 9.52 -8.94 4.41
N LEU A 229 9.36 -10.03 5.17
CA LEU A 229 9.91 -10.13 6.53
C LEU A 229 11.43 -9.99 6.57
N LYS A 230 12.15 -10.55 5.61
CA LYS A 230 13.61 -10.37 5.52
C LYS A 230 13.99 -8.93 5.25
N ARG A 231 13.26 -8.23 4.38
CA ARG A 231 13.47 -6.80 4.13
C ARG A 231 13.32 -6.02 5.44
N VAL A 232 12.20 -6.19 6.15
CA VAL A 232 11.93 -5.51 7.42
C VAL A 232 13.01 -5.77 8.45
N LYS A 233 13.50 -7.02 8.59
CA LYS A 233 14.58 -7.39 9.55
C LYS A 233 15.89 -6.64 9.31
N GLN A 234 16.17 -6.22 8.10
CA GLN A 234 17.39 -5.48 7.75
C GLN A 234 17.30 -3.98 8.02
N LEU A 235 16.10 -3.44 8.24
CA LEU A 235 15.89 -2.01 8.42
C LEU A 235 16.26 -1.55 9.84
N PRO A 236 17.02 -0.46 9.99
CA PRO A 236 17.40 0.09 11.29
C PRO A 236 16.29 1.00 11.87
N PHE A 237 15.12 0.44 12.15
CA PHE A 237 13.96 1.20 12.64
C PHE A 237 13.63 0.96 14.11
N ILE A 238 14.25 -0.03 14.76
CA ILE A 238 13.95 -0.38 16.16
C ILE A 238 14.65 0.60 17.10
N PRO A 239 13.89 1.42 17.85
CA PRO A 239 14.46 2.30 18.85
C PRO A 239 14.89 1.50 20.07
N LEU A 240 16.12 1.73 20.51
CA LEU A 240 16.69 1.17 21.73
C LEU A 240 16.50 2.12 22.91
N SER A 241 16.65 1.59 24.12
CA SER A 241 16.57 2.35 25.38
C SER A 241 17.60 3.49 25.46
N ASN A 242 18.72 3.38 24.76
CA ASN A 242 19.77 4.42 24.68
C ASN A 242 19.48 5.53 23.65
N GLY A 243 18.32 5.49 22.98
CA GLY A 243 17.90 6.46 21.96
C GLY A 243 18.45 6.20 20.55
N ASN A 244 19.25 5.16 20.33
CA ASN A 244 19.73 4.78 19.02
C ASN A 244 18.70 3.89 18.29
N TYR A 245 18.75 3.89 16.97
CA TYR A 245 17.97 3.00 16.11
C TYR A 245 18.86 1.89 15.55
N THR A 246 18.31 0.68 15.43
CA THR A 246 19.07 -0.48 14.96
C THR A 246 18.23 -1.45 14.17
N SER A 247 18.89 -2.33 13.42
CA SER A 247 18.28 -3.48 12.78
C SER A 247 18.43 -4.73 13.65
N ILE A 248 17.56 -5.72 13.43
CA ILE A 248 17.59 -7.00 14.16
C ILE A 248 18.80 -7.84 13.75
N THR A 249 19.33 -7.61 12.55
CA THR A 249 20.44 -8.39 12.00
C THR A 249 21.81 -8.02 12.58
N GLU A 250 21.95 -6.87 13.24
CA GLU A 250 23.24 -6.39 13.75
C GLU A 250 23.70 -7.13 15.01
N SER A 251 22.80 -7.31 15.96
CA SER A 251 23.06 -8.06 17.20
C SER A 251 21.75 -8.35 17.94
N PRO A 252 21.74 -9.29 18.91
CA PRO A 252 20.53 -9.60 19.67
C PRO A 252 19.90 -8.38 20.32
N ILE A 253 18.59 -8.25 20.17
CA ILE A 253 17.77 -7.22 20.80
C ILE A 253 16.75 -7.90 21.70
N TRP A 254 16.47 -7.29 22.84
CA TRP A 254 15.63 -7.87 23.87
C TRP A 254 14.40 -6.99 24.14
N LEU A 255 13.26 -7.62 24.34
CA LEU A 255 12.09 -6.96 24.91
C LEU A 255 12.39 -6.59 26.37
N PRO A 256 11.96 -5.40 26.85
CA PRO A 256 12.05 -5.07 28.26
C PRO A 256 11.23 -6.09 29.08
N CYS A 257 11.72 -6.48 30.26
CA CYS A 257 11.02 -7.37 31.15
C CYS A 257 9.71 -6.73 31.61
N VAL A 258 8.61 -7.17 31.06
CA VAL A 258 7.26 -6.75 31.48
C VAL A 258 6.70 -7.88 32.34
N ASP A 259 6.97 -7.84 33.64
CA ASP A 259 6.32 -8.76 34.58
C ASP A 259 4.82 -8.40 34.62
N ARG A 260 4.00 -9.33 34.17
CA ARG A 260 2.52 -9.21 34.16
C ARG A 260 1.90 -9.21 35.56
N THR A 261 2.68 -9.32 36.62
CA THR A 261 2.19 -9.52 37.99
C THR A 261 2.48 -8.39 38.98
N SER A 262 3.44 -7.50 38.73
CA SER A 262 3.65 -6.34 39.61
C SER A 262 4.44 -5.22 38.93
N SER A 263 3.84 -4.02 38.88
CA SER A 263 4.45 -2.82 38.36
C SER A 263 5.68 -2.30 39.14
N ASN A 264 5.99 -2.90 40.29
CA ASN A 264 7.10 -2.51 41.18
C ASN A 264 8.36 -3.35 41.02
N GLU A 265 8.30 -4.57 40.43
CA GLU A 265 9.47 -5.47 40.32
C GLU A 265 10.36 -5.15 39.11
N ILE A 266 9.84 -4.50 38.08
CA ILE A 266 10.65 -4.10 36.90
C ILE A 266 11.67 -3.03 37.29
N THR A 267 11.26 -2.07 38.11
CA THR A 267 12.15 -1.04 38.65
C THR A 267 13.24 -1.66 39.53
N THR A 268 12.93 -2.71 40.30
CA THR A 268 13.89 -3.40 41.18
C THR A 268 14.92 -4.21 40.40
N LEU A 269 14.58 -4.85 39.26
CA LEU A 269 15.55 -5.54 38.41
C LEU A 269 16.51 -4.58 37.72
N LEU A 270 16.01 -3.45 37.20
CA LEU A 270 16.79 -2.37 36.62
C LEU A 270 17.75 -1.74 37.62
N GLU A 271 17.27 -1.54 38.87
CA GLU A 271 18.04 -0.97 39.96
C GLU A 271 19.07 -1.96 40.51
N SER A 272 18.76 -3.27 40.46
CA SER A 272 19.66 -4.33 41.03
C SER A 272 20.84 -4.64 40.09
N PHE A 273 20.70 -4.48 38.77
CA PHE A 273 21.75 -4.82 37.80
C PHE A 273 21.92 -3.71 36.72
N PRO A 274 22.24 -2.49 37.12
CA PRO A 274 22.30 -1.35 36.18
C PRO A 274 23.37 -1.49 35.09
N LEU A 275 24.52 -2.08 35.42
CA LEU A 275 25.61 -2.31 34.48
C LEU A 275 25.24 -3.36 33.42
N LEU A 276 24.65 -4.47 33.83
CA LEU A 276 24.20 -5.50 32.89
C LEU A 276 23.12 -4.94 31.95
N TYR A 277 22.23 -4.12 32.47
CA TYR A 277 21.11 -3.57 31.69
C TYR A 277 21.59 -2.49 30.71
N SER A 278 22.64 -1.74 31.02
CA SER A 278 23.25 -0.76 30.11
C SER A 278 23.96 -1.42 28.92
N GLU A 279 24.47 -2.63 29.09
CA GLU A 279 25.09 -3.40 28.01
C GLU A 279 24.07 -4.17 27.14
N LEU A 280 22.88 -4.46 27.67
CA LEU A 280 21.84 -5.13 26.93
C LEU A 280 21.14 -4.16 25.95
N ARG A 281 21.07 -4.54 24.68
CA ARG A 281 20.30 -3.79 23.67
C ARG A 281 18.82 -4.08 23.86
N THR A 282 18.16 -3.26 24.67
CA THR A 282 16.73 -3.39 24.93
C THR A 282 15.92 -2.42 24.08
N VAL A 283 14.77 -2.89 23.62
CA VAL A 283 13.79 -2.06 22.90
C VAL A 283 13.33 -0.90 23.80
N HIS A 284 13.13 0.26 23.21
CA HIS A 284 12.66 1.45 23.94
C HIS A 284 11.31 1.16 24.65
N PRO A 285 11.19 1.44 25.96
CA PRO A 285 10.02 1.06 26.76
C PRO A 285 8.68 1.58 26.22
N SER A 286 8.67 2.75 25.59
CA SER A 286 7.44 3.34 25.02
C SER A 286 6.82 2.54 23.87
N LEU A 287 7.56 1.61 23.23
CA LEU A 287 6.96 0.70 22.26
C LEU A 287 6.02 -0.32 22.93
N VAL A 288 6.39 -0.79 24.12
CA VAL A 288 5.65 -1.83 24.85
C VAL A 288 4.70 -1.21 25.88
N ASN A 289 5.14 -0.15 26.59
CA ASN A 289 4.37 0.55 27.60
C ASN A 289 4.28 2.04 27.26
N PRO A 290 3.29 2.48 26.49
CA PRO A 290 3.11 3.90 26.21
C PRO A 290 2.72 4.62 27.50
N SER A 291 3.63 5.40 28.06
CA SER A 291 3.33 6.32 29.17
C SER A 291 2.67 7.58 28.62
N GLY A 292 1.37 7.71 28.75
CA GLY A 292 0.64 8.92 28.38
C GLY A 292 -0.84 8.67 28.22
N SER A 293 -1.62 9.65 28.61
CA SER A 293 -3.06 9.76 28.57
C SER A 293 -3.62 9.60 27.14
N SER A 294 -3.62 8.41 26.61
CA SER A 294 -4.45 8.13 25.45
C SER A 294 -5.87 7.88 25.91
N THR A 295 -6.83 8.43 25.20
CA THR A 295 -8.27 8.21 25.37
C THR A 295 -8.68 6.76 25.04
N GLU A 296 -7.72 5.90 24.77
CA GLU A 296 -7.93 4.47 24.51
C GLU A 296 -8.30 3.74 25.81
N SER A 297 -9.26 2.82 25.70
CA SER A 297 -9.62 1.95 26.82
C SER A 297 -8.44 1.05 27.20
N HIS A 298 -8.29 0.71 28.47
CA HIS A 298 -7.22 -0.18 28.96
C HIS A 298 -7.16 -1.53 28.24
N LEU A 299 -8.30 -2.03 27.75
CA LEU A 299 -8.38 -3.26 26.97
C LEU A 299 -7.72 -3.10 25.59
N MET A 300 -7.99 -2.00 24.91
CA MET A 300 -7.41 -1.70 23.60
C MET A 300 -5.89 -1.48 23.69
N GLN A 301 -5.42 -0.82 24.76
CA GLN A 301 -3.98 -0.67 25.01
C GLN A 301 -3.27 -2.01 25.25
N ALA A 302 -3.90 -2.93 25.99
CA ALA A 302 -3.35 -4.26 26.24
C ALA A 302 -3.29 -5.09 24.95
N GLU A 303 -4.31 -5.01 24.11
CA GLU A 303 -4.38 -5.69 22.82
C GLU A 303 -3.32 -5.16 21.85
N ASN A 304 -3.22 -3.84 21.69
CA ASN A 304 -2.20 -3.19 20.88
C ASN A 304 -0.77 -3.50 21.36
N THR A 305 -0.55 -3.61 22.67
CA THR A 305 0.74 -3.99 23.25
C THR A 305 1.07 -5.44 22.91
N SER A 306 0.09 -6.34 22.98
CA SER A 306 0.28 -7.75 22.59
C SER A 306 0.64 -7.87 21.10
N MET A 307 -0.02 -7.13 20.22
CA MET A 307 0.28 -7.11 18.76
C MET A 307 1.72 -6.64 18.50
N VAL A 308 2.15 -5.56 19.15
CA VAL A 308 3.52 -5.05 19.01
C VAL A 308 4.55 -6.07 19.49
N CYS A 309 4.33 -6.71 20.65
CA CYS A 309 5.23 -7.74 21.16
C CYS A 309 5.30 -8.93 20.19
N LEU A 310 4.16 -9.43 19.72
CA LEU A 310 4.10 -10.52 18.75
C LEU A 310 4.86 -10.18 17.47
N MET A 311 4.67 -8.97 16.95
CA MET A 311 5.35 -8.55 15.74
C MET A 311 6.87 -8.42 15.94
N LEU A 312 7.32 -7.88 17.07
CA LEU A 312 8.74 -7.80 17.41
C LEU A 312 9.37 -9.19 17.59
N GLU A 313 8.67 -10.13 18.22
CA GLU A 313 9.11 -11.54 18.37
C GLU A 313 9.22 -12.24 17.02
N GLU A 314 8.25 -12.06 16.12
CA GLU A 314 8.28 -12.60 14.75
C GLU A 314 9.45 -12.02 13.93
N LEU A 315 9.78 -10.78 14.18
CA LEU A 315 10.96 -10.14 13.60
C LEU A 315 12.27 -10.71 14.20
N GLY A 316 12.26 -11.30 15.39
CA GLY A 316 13.40 -11.92 16.03
C GLY A 316 13.93 -11.21 17.29
N VAL A 317 13.15 -10.26 17.83
CA VAL A 317 13.45 -9.68 19.16
C VAL A 317 13.18 -10.73 20.22
N GLY A 318 14.16 -11.01 21.07
CA GLY A 318 14.05 -12.02 22.13
C GLY A 318 13.40 -11.48 23.40
N GLN A 319 12.78 -12.38 24.18
CA GLN A 319 12.41 -12.05 25.56
C GLN A 319 13.63 -12.20 26.45
N ILE A 320 13.83 -11.30 27.41
CA ILE A 320 14.94 -11.42 28.37
C ILE A 320 14.66 -12.60 29.29
N SER A 321 15.50 -13.64 29.18
CA SER A 321 15.59 -14.74 30.16
C SER A 321 17.03 -14.90 30.60
N GLY A 322 17.25 -15.29 31.85
CA GLY A 322 18.60 -15.50 32.38
C GLY A 322 19.43 -16.45 31.53
N HIS A 323 18.79 -17.49 30.98
CA HIS A 323 19.46 -18.47 30.10
C HIS A 323 19.95 -17.84 28.81
N GLN A 324 19.11 -17.05 28.15
CA GLN A 324 19.44 -16.38 26.87
C GLN A 324 20.51 -15.30 27.05
N VAL A 325 20.47 -14.56 28.16
CA VAL A 325 21.51 -13.57 28.51
C VAL A 325 22.86 -14.24 28.70
N VAL A 326 22.89 -15.35 29.43
CA VAL A 326 24.12 -16.16 29.61
C VAL A 326 24.64 -16.65 28.26
N GLN A 327 23.76 -17.20 27.43
CA GLN A 327 24.13 -17.79 26.14
C GLN A 327 24.58 -16.75 25.11
N ALA A 328 23.93 -15.58 25.06
CA ALA A 328 24.21 -14.56 24.05
C ALA A 328 25.33 -13.57 24.44
N HIS A 329 25.53 -13.32 25.76
CA HIS A 329 26.43 -12.27 26.23
C HIS A 329 27.55 -12.76 27.11
N ILE A 330 27.36 -13.80 27.92
CA ILE A 330 28.35 -14.29 28.88
C ILE A 330 29.23 -15.37 28.25
N LEU A 331 28.63 -16.41 27.68
CA LEU A 331 29.40 -17.50 27.10
C LEU A 331 30.37 -17.06 25.97
N PRO A 332 29.99 -16.21 25.04
CA PRO A 332 30.93 -15.74 23.99
C PRO A 332 32.16 -15.04 24.57
N VAL A 333 31.97 -14.21 25.61
CA VAL A 333 33.07 -13.52 26.28
C VAL A 333 33.96 -14.51 27.06
N MET A 334 33.40 -15.52 27.73
CA MET A 334 34.15 -16.52 28.46
C MET A 334 34.95 -17.46 27.55
N PHE A 335 34.47 -17.71 26.34
CA PHE A 335 35.13 -18.57 25.35
C PHE A 335 35.96 -17.82 24.31
N SER A 336 35.87 -16.46 24.24
CA SER A 336 36.82 -15.67 23.49
C SER A 336 38.16 -15.71 24.23
N ASN A 337 39.24 -16.17 23.58
CA ASN A 337 40.58 -16.26 24.14
C ASN A 337 41.26 -14.89 24.47
N ASP A 338 40.48 -13.83 24.56
CA ASP A 338 40.95 -12.48 24.85
C ASP A 338 40.93 -12.08 26.33
N ILE A 339 40.81 -13.08 27.22
CA ILE A 339 41.04 -12.86 28.68
C ILE A 339 42.43 -13.34 29.02
N LEU A 340 43.44 -12.57 28.58
CA LEU A 340 44.79 -12.56 29.19
C LEU A 340 45.36 -11.15 29.12
#